data_7a8c8307d7f98530536892bed98405d1
#
_entry.id   7a8c8307d7f98530536892bed98405d1
#
_cell.length_a   1.000
_cell.length_b   1.000
_cell.length_c   1.000
_cell.angle_alpha   90.00
_cell.angle_beta   90.00
_cell.angle_gamma   90.00
#
_symmetry.space_group_name_H-M   'P 1'
#
loop_
_entity.id
_entity.type
_entity.pdbx_description
1 polymer ?
#
loop_
_entity_poly.entity_id
_entity_poly.type
_entity_poly.pdbx_seq_one_letter_code
_entity_poly.pdbx_strand_id
1 'polypeptide(L)'
;METKTRSIGIKWLLLAWLMASTSMLQAQFYNGMNMPFGKNRVQWNDFHWSYYSNDNFDVYYYQGGDDFARYAQSYAKAQIPLLESRLNSRFSKKIQFILFNNLADLKQSNLFSDDEESGNTGGITKIIGSKVVLYFDGDYTHFETQIRDGIVQLLFSQIMNGTSVGSQIRNSYRYDIPEWFQNGLIAYIANDWDSHKEEQLQRGILKP
;
A
#
# COMPACT_ATOMS: atom_id res chain seq x y z
N MET A 1 29.36 23.87 -52.81
CA MET A 1 29.70 23.81 -51.37
C MET A 1 28.46 23.74 -50.47
N GLU A 2 27.26 23.52 -51.00
CA GLU A 2 25.95 23.58 -50.30
C GLU A 2 25.38 22.24 -49.80
N THR A 3 25.95 21.12 -50.22
CA THR A 3 25.39 19.81 -49.86
C THR A 3 25.76 19.30 -48.46
N LYS A 4 26.83 19.86 -47.87
CA LYS A 4 27.34 19.36 -46.57
C LYS A 4 26.55 19.88 -45.36
N THR A 5 25.99 21.08 -45.46
CA THR A 5 25.20 21.73 -44.39
C THR A 5 23.79 21.11 -44.24
N ARG A 6 23.19 20.66 -45.35
CA ARG A 6 21.87 20.00 -45.34
C ARG A 6 21.89 18.64 -44.64
N SER A 7 22.97 17.90 -44.79
CA SER A 7 23.11 16.56 -44.16
C SER A 7 23.28 16.63 -42.64
N ILE A 8 23.87 17.70 -42.11
CA ILE A 8 24.07 17.94 -40.69
C ILE A 8 22.72 18.25 -40.02
N GLY A 9 21.88 19.08 -40.61
CA GLY A 9 20.55 19.42 -40.08
C GLY A 9 19.61 18.21 -39.98
N ILE A 10 19.64 17.31 -40.97
CA ILE A 10 18.83 16.10 -40.99
C ILE A 10 19.27 15.13 -39.87
N LYS A 11 20.57 15.01 -39.61
CA LYS A 11 21.10 14.17 -38.53
C LYS A 11 20.68 14.66 -37.14
N TRP A 12 20.67 15.95 -36.91
CA TRP A 12 20.20 16.55 -35.67
C TRP A 12 18.68 16.42 -35.49
N LEU A 13 17.91 16.53 -36.57
CA LEU A 13 16.47 16.29 -36.55
C LEU A 13 16.13 14.81 -36.24
N LEU A 14 16.85 13.84 -36.79
CA LEU A 14 16.69 12.43 -36.49
C LEU A 14 17.09 12.12 -35.06
N LEU A 15 18.16 12.74 -34.53
CA LEU A 15 18.58 12.57 -33.14
C LEU A 15 17.55 13.14 -32.17
N ALA A 16 16.99 14.31 -32.46
CA ALA A 16 15.93 14.93 -31.67
C ALA A 16 14.64 14.10 -31.70
N TRP A 17 14.30 13.52 -32.85
CA TRP A 17 13.14 12.63 -32.96
C TRP A 17 13.35 11.32 -32.21
N LEU A 18 14.55 10.75 -32.24
CA LEU A 18 14.91 9.56 -31.47
C LEU A 18 14.85 9.83 -29.95
N MET A 19 15.30 11.01 -29.48
CA MET A 19 15.19 11.40 -28.08
C MET A 19 13.74 11.66 -27.65
N ALA A 20 12.89 12.22 -28.53
CA ALA A 20 11.50 12.45 -28.23
C ALA A 20 10.68 11.14 -28.15
N SER A 21 11.08 10.10 -28.88
CA SER A 21 10.42 8.79 -28.83
C SER A 21 10.72 7.97 -27.58
N THR A 22 11.80 8.26 -26.85
CA THR A 22 12.14 7.58 -25.59
C THR A 22 11.29 8.02 -24.40
N SER A 23 10.62 9.18 -24.50
CA SER A 23 9.74 9.68 -23.43
C SER A 23 8.39 8.96 -23.34
N MET A 24 8.04 8.12 -24.32
CA MET A 24 6.77 7.35 -24.31
C MET A 24 6.87 5.96 -23.68
N LEU A 25 8.04 5.56 -23.17
CA LEU A 25 8.26 4.23 -22.57
C LEU A 25 7.99 4.18 -21.07
N GLN A 26 7.35 5.20 -20.48
CA GLN A 26 7.02 5.22 -19.04
C GLN A 26 5.66 4.60 -18.69
N ALA A 27 5.11 3.74 -19.54
CA ALA A 27 3.82 3.07 -19.27
C ALA A 27 3.98 1.68 -18.64
N GLN A 28 5.06 1.41 -17.93
CA GLN A 28 5.12 0.22 -17.08
C GLN A 28 4.94 0.65 -15.64
N PHE A 29 3.82 0.25 -15.04
CA PHE A 29 3.58 0.28 -13.60
C PHE A 29 4.61 -0.64 -12.93
N TYR A 30 5.84 -0.17 -12.83
CA TYR A 30 6.90 -0.86 -12.14
C TYR A 30 6.89 -0.45 -10.67
N ASN A 31 6.20 -1.21 -9.86
CA ASN A 31 6.15 -0.98 -8.41
C ASN A 31 7.33 -1.62 -7.65
N GLY A 32 8.43 -1.92 -8.32
CA GLY A 32 9.64 -2.39 -7.65
C GLY A 32 9.55 -3.79 -7.01
N MET A 33 8.44 -4.49 -7.19
CA MET A 33 8.25 -5.85 -6.68
C MET A 33 8.66 -6.86 -7.75
N ASN A 34 9.94 -6.89 -8.07
CA ASN A 34 10.50 -8.00 -8.82
C ASN A 34 10.51 -9.23 -7.94
N MET A 35 9.53 -10.08 -8.15
CA MET A 35 9.66 -11.44 -7.65
C MET A 35 10.86 -12.11 -8.33
N PRO A 36 11.67 -12.92 -7.62
CA PRO A 36 12.71 -13.71 -8.23
C PRO A 36 12.17 -14.50 -9.43
N PHE A 37 13.02 -14.69 -10.45
CA PHE A 37 12.61 -15.44 -11.65
C PHE A 37 11.94 -16.77 -11.27
N GLY A 38 10.80 -17.06 -11.88
CA GLY A 38 10.02 -18.27 -11.62
C GLY A 38 9.07 -18.20 -10.40
N LYS A 39 9.08 -17.12 -9.62
CA LYS A 39 8.17 -16.92 -8.47
C LYS A 39 6.98 -16.01 -8.77
N ASN A 40 6.87 -15.50 -10.00
CA ASN A 40 5.69 -14.73 -10.39
C ASN A 40 4.44 -15.61 -10.32
N ARG A 41 3.42 -15.11 -9.66
CA ARG A 41 2.14 -15.79 -9.56
C ARG A 41 1.36 -15.69 -10.86
N VAL A 42 0.60 -16.72 -11.19
CA VAL A 42 -0.27 -16.73 -12.36
C VAL A 42 -1.57 -16.05 -11.98
N GLN A 43 -1.89 -14.97 -12.66
CA GLN A 43 -3.19 -14.33 -12.56
C GLN A 43 -4.18 -15.11 -13.44
N TRP A 44 -5.20 -15.71 -12.81
CA TRP A 44 -6.22 -16.50 -13.48
C TRP A 44 -7.43 -15.66 -13.91
N ASN A 45 -7.65 -14.52 -13.22
CA ASN A 45 -8.78 -13.64 -13.46
C ASN A 45 -8.31 -12.31 -14.07
N ASP A 46 -9.08 -11.79 -15.00
CA ASP A 46 -8.89 -10.44 -15.51
C ASP A 46 -9.58 -9.44 -14.59
N PHE A 47 -8.80 -8.59 -13.93
CA PHE A 47 -9.30 -7.55 -13.08
C PHE A 47 -9.45 -6.24 -13.83
N HIS A 48 -10.70 -5.80 -14.05
CA HIS A 48 -11.01 -4.49 -14.63
C HIS A 48 -11.17 -3.49 -13.49
N TRP A 49 -10.08 -2.79 -13.19
CA TRP A 49 -9.99 -1.87 -12.07
C TRP A 49 -10.77 -0.59 -12.33
N SER A 50 -11.58 -0.20 -11.35
CA SER A 50 -12.24 1.09 -11.21
C SER A 50 -11.80 1.72 -9.90
N TYR A 51 -12.13 3.01 -9.68
CA TYR A 51 -11.80 3.64 -8.41
C TYR A 51 -12.80 4.73 -8.02
N TYR A 52 -12.97 4.89 -6.74
CA TYR A 52 -13.57 6.07 -6.13
C TYR A 52 -12.48 7.01 -5.63
N SER A 53 -12.60 8.29 -5.92
CA SER A 53 -11.61 9.30 -5.58
C SER A 53 -12.21 10.41 -4.72
N ASN A 54 -11.43 10.88 -3.75
CA ASN A 54 -11.68 12.13 -3.03
C ASN A 54 -10.35 12.87 -2.82
N ASP A 55 -10.35 13.98 -2.10
CA ASP A 55 -9.16 14.83 -1.93
C ASP A 55 -8.03 14.12 -1.17
N ASN A 56 -8.36 13.22 -0.27
CA ASN A 56 -7.40 12.61 0.67
C ASN A 56 -6.96 11.21 0.26
N PHE A 57 -7.82 10.46 -0.42
CA PHE A 57 -7.52 9.07 -0.80
C PHE A 57 -8.34 8.59 -2.00
N ASP A 58 -7.85 7.50 -2.61
CA ASP A 58 -8.53 6.75 -3.66
C ASP A 58 -8.79 5.31 -3.18
N VAL A 59 -9.92 4.73 -3.60
CA VAL A 59 -10.26 3.32 -3.34
C VAL A 59 -10.39 2.62 -4.66
N TYR A 60 -9.44 1.76 -4.98
CA TYR A 60 -9.42 0.93 -6.19
C TYR A 60 -10.13 -0.39 -5.92
N TYR A 61 -10.96 -0.80 -6.84
CA TYR A 61 -11.73 -2.04 -6.81
C TYR A 61 -11.93 -2.58 -8.22
N TYR A 62 -12.40 -3.79 -8.36
CA TYR A 62 -12.73 -4.42 -9.64
C TYR A 62 -14.15 -5.02 -9.61
N GLN A 63 -14.56 -5.71 -10.67
CA GLN A 63 -15.91 -6.25 -10.82
C GLN A 63 -16.38 -6.98 -9.55
N GLY A 64 -17.59 -6.66 -9.09
CA GLY A 64 -18.19 -7.23 -7.86
C GLY A 64 -17.72 -6.62 -6.55
N GLY A 65 -16.76 -5.67 -6.59
CA GLY A 65 -16.22 -5.01 -5.40
C GLY A 65 -16.83 -3.61 -5.10
N ASP A 66 -17.84 -3.17 -5.84
CA ASP A 66 -18.41 -1.82 -5.71
C ASP A 66 -18.93 -1.52 -4.29
N ASP A 67 -19.71 -2.44 -3.72
CA ASP A 67 -20.29 -2.27 -2.38
C ASP A 67 -19.21 -2.21 -1.30
N PHE A 68 -18.18 -3.07 -1.40
CA PHE A 68 -17.05 -3.07 -0.48
C PHE A 68 -16.24 -1.77 -0.61
N ALA A 69 -16.07 -1.28 -1.83
CA ALA A 69 -15.34 -0.04 -2.09
C ALA A 69 -16.06 1.18 -1.53
N ARG A 70 -17.40 1.25 -1.66
CA ARG A 70 -18.21 2.32 -1.05
C ARG A 70 -18.15 2.26 0.48
N TYR A 71 -18.21 1.05 1.02
CA TYR A 71 -18.07 0.85 2.46
C TYR A 71 -16.70 1.32 2.93
N ALA A 72 -15.62 0.85 2.30
CA ALA A 72 -14.25 1.25 2.62
C ALA A 72 -14.06 2.77 2.52
N GLN A 73 -14.61 3.39 1.47
CA GLN A 73 -14.55 4.84 1.28
C GLN A 73 -15.22 5.58 2.43
N SER A 74 -16.44 5.16 2.81
CA SER A 74 -17.20 5.78 3.89
C SER A 74 -16.48 5.61 5.24
N TYR A 75 -16.00 4.42 5.51
CA TYR A 75 -15.31 4.08 6.75
C TYR A 75 -13.96 4.82 6.87
N ALA A 76 -13.12 4.75 5.84
CA ALA A 76 -11.83 5.44 5.83
C ALA A 76 -12.00 6.97 5.98
N LYS A 77 -13.02 7.56 5.34
CA LYS A 77 -13.33 8.99 5.48
C LYS A 77 -13.60 9.39 6.94
N ALA A 78 -14.24 8.51 7.70
CA ALA A 78 -14.51 8.75 9.12
C ALA A 78 -13.26 8.50 9.99
N GLN A 79 -12.48 7.46 9.69
CA GLN A 79 -11.36 7.04 10.53
C GLN A 79 -10.09 7.87 10.34
N ILE A 80 -9.78 8.33 9.13
CA ILE A 80 -8.55 9.09 8.85
C ILE A 80 -8.39 10.29 9.80
N PRO A 81 -9.36 11.21 9.96
CA PRO A 81 -9.19 12.36 10.85
C PRO A 81 -8.99 11.97 12.31
N LEU A 82 -9.62 10.88 12.76
CA LEU A 82 -9.50 10.40 14.14
C LEU A 82 -8.09 9.85 14.40
N LEU A 83 -7.56 9.05 13.49
CA LEU A 83 -6.23 8.46 13.60
C LEU A 83 -5.11 9.49 13.41
N GLU A 84 -5.30 10.46 12.51
CA GLU A 84 -4.41 11.61 12.37
C GLU A 84 -4.33 12.43 13.67
N SER A 85 -5.46 12.63 14.33
CA SER A 85 -5.52 13.32 15.63
C SER A 85 -4.84 12.53 16.72
N ARG A 86 -5.06 11.20 16.80
CA ARG A 86 -4.41 10.32 17.80
C ARG A 86 -2.88 10.34 17.68
N LEU A 87 -2.35 10.36 16.45
CA LEU A 87 -0.93 10.36 16.15
C LEU A 87 -0.32 11.77 16.02
N ASN A 88 -1.13 12.81 16.15
CA ASN A 88 -0.74 14.20 15.93
C ASN A 88 0.04 14.38 14.61
N SER A 89 -0.40 13.69 13.57
CA SER A 89 0.25 13.66 12.25
C SER A 89 -0.81 13.65 11.15
N ARG A 90 -0.51 14.28 10.01
CA ARG A 90 -1.39 14.30 8.85
C ARG A 90 -0.70 13.66 7.66
N PHE A 91 -1.48 13.03 6.78
CA PHE A 91 -0.95 12.51 5.54
C PHE A 91 -0.40 13.61 4.65
N SER A 92 0.83 13.42 4.20
CA SER A 92 1.50 14.33 3.26
C SER A 92 1.20 14.00 1.80
N LYS A 93 0.70 12.80 1.53
CA LYS A 93 0.37 12.30 0.21
C LYS A 93 -0.97 11.60 0.25
N LYS A 94 -1.64 11.58 -0.90
CA LYS A 94 -2.89 10.85 -1.08
C LYS A 94 -2.69 9.34 -0.87
N ILE A 95 -3.56 8.74 -0.08
CA ILE A 95 -3.56 7.29 0.19
C ILE A 95 -4.26 6.58 -0.97
N GLN A 96 -3.84 5.37 -1.27
CA GLN A 96 -4.49 4.49 -2.23
C GLN A 96 -4.87 3.16 -1.54
N PHE A 97 -6.13 2.90 -1.38
CA PHE A 97 -6.63 1.60 -0.95
C PHE A 97 -6.83 0.72 -2.19
N ILE A 98 -6.22 -0.46 -2.21
CA ILE A 98 -6.38 -1.45 -3.27
C ILE A 98 -7.13 -2.63 -2.69
N LEU A 99 -8.37 -2.79 -3.11
CA LEU A 99 -9.31 -3.71 -2.53
C LEU A 99 -9.48 -4.96 -3.40
N PHE A 100 -9.23 -6.11 -2.82
CA PHE A 100 -9.54 -7.40 -3.40
C PHE A 100 -10.85 -7.96 -2.81
N ASN A 101 -11.69 -8.55 -3.66
CA ASN A 101 -12.98 -9.10 -3.23
C ASN A 101 -12.84 -10.31 -2.31
N ASN A 102 -11.68 -10.97 -2.35
CA ASN A 102 -11.38 -12.11 -1.49
C ASN A 102 -9.86 -12.38 -1.44
N LEU A 103 -9.45 -13.24 -0.52
CA LEU A 103 -8.05 -13.63 -0.35
C LEU A 103 -7.49 -14.40 -1.56
N ALA A 104 -8.31 -15.21 -2.25
CA ALA A 104 -7.86 -15.98 -3.41
C ALA A 104 -7.46 -15.06 -4.57
N ASP A 105 -8.17 -13.95 -4.77
CA ASP A 105 -7.84 -12.96 -5.78
C ASP A 105 -6.55 -12.20 -5.41
N LEU A 106 -6.39 -11.84 -4.13
CA LEU A 106 -5.14 -11.25 -3.65
C LEU A 106 -3.95 -12.19 -3.85
N LYS A 107 -4.11 -13.47 -3.60
CA LYS A 107 -3.06 -14.49 -3.79
C LYS A 107 -2.63 -14.68 -5.25
N GLN A 108 -3.44 -14.28 -6.22
CA GLN A 108 -3.06 -14.26 -7.64
C GLN A 108 -2.13 -13.10 -7.99
N SER A 109 -2.05 -12.10 -7.14
CA SER A 109 -1.18 -10.96 -7.35
C SER A 109 0.24 -11.23 -6.82
N ASN A 110 1.24 -10.56 -7.40
CA ASN A 110 2.61 -10.58 -6.86
C ASN A 110 2.76 -9.74 -5.58
N LEU A 111 1.65 -9.19 -5.08
CA LEU A 111 1.63 -8.40 -3.85
C LEU A 111 1.68 -9.27 -2.60
N PHE A 112 1.40 -10.57 -2.75
CA PHE A 112 1.36 -11.54 -1.67
C PHE A 112 2.60 -12.45 -1.72
N SER A 113 3.35 -12.60 -0.63
CA SER A 113 4.46 -13.55 -0.52
C SER A 113 4.07 -14.77 0.34
N ASP A 114 4.60 -15.95 0.02
CA ASP A 114 4.32 -17.19 0.76
C ASP A 114 4.85 -17.13 2.20
N ASP A 115 5.92 -16.34 2.42
CA ASP A 115 6.51 -16.16 3.76
C ASP A 115 5.58 -15.37 4.70
N GLU A 116 4.66 -14.56 4.16
CA GLU A 116 3.67 -13.79 4.92
C GLU A 116 2.45 -14.65 5.29
N GLU A 117 2.25 -15.80 4.63
CA GLU A 117 1.11 -16.69 4.90
C GLU A 117 1.25 -17.44 6.22
N SER A 118 2.47 -17.75 6.64
CA SER A 118 2.74 -18.59 7.81
C SER A 118 2.58 -17.90 9.17
N GLY A 119 2.54 -16.55 9.19
CA GLY A 119 2.49 -15.76 10.44
C GLY A 119 1.21 -14.97 10.67
N ASN A 120 0.26 -14.97 9.72
CA ASN A 120 -0.83 -13.99 9.72
C ASN A 120 -2.19 -14.63 10.03
N THR A 121 -2.57 -14.61 11.29
CA THR A 121 -3.88 -15.07 11.77
C THR A 121 -4.95 -13.98 11.83
N GLY A 122 -4.62 -12.73 11.50
CA GLY A 122 -5.48 -11.57 11.77
C GLY A 122 -5.90 -10.71 10.57
N GLY A 123 -5.65 -11.18 9.35
CA GLY A 123 -5.93 -10.37 8.14
C GLY A 123 -4.68 -9.63 7.66
N ILE A 124 -4.43 -9.71 6.35
CA ILE A 124 -3.21 -9.17 5.76
C ILE A 124 -3.50 -7.76 5.26
N THR A 125 -3.01 -6.78 5.96
CA THR A 125 -2.89 -5.43 5.43
C THR A 125 -1.46 -5.24 4.94
N LYS A 126 -1.27 -5.16 3.64
CA LYS A 126 0.05 -4.92 3.04
C LYS A 126 0.21 -3.47 2.64
N ILE A 127 1.32 -2.88 3.04
CA ILE A 127 1.67 -1.51 2.68
C ILE A 127 2.76 -1.49 1.62
N ILE A 128 2.51 -0.77 0.53
CA ILE A 128 3.48 -0.57 -0.55
C ILE A 128 3.52 0.93 -0.89
N GLY A 129 4.50 1.63 -0.38
CA GLY A 129 4.58 3.09 -0.52
C GLY A 129 3.40 3.79 0.17
N SER A 130 2.50 4.42 -0.60
CA SER A 130 1.26 5.03 -0.11
C SER A 130 0.02 4.15 -0.34
N LYS A 131 0.21 2.88 -0.71
CA LYS A 131 -0.86 1.95 -1.03
C LYS A 131 -1.11 1.01 0.13
N VAL A 132 -2.38 0.86 0.48
CA VAL A 132 -2.89 -0.11 1.46
C VAL A 132 -3.62 -1.19 0.68
N VAL A 133 -3.11 -2.40 0.71
CA VAL A 133 -3.73 -3.55 0.05
C VAL A 133 -4.61 -4.27 1.04
N LEU A 134 -5.88 -4.44 0.71
CA LEU A 134 -6.92 -5.01 1.56
C LEU A 134 -7.64 -6.14 0.82
N TYR A 135 -8.25 -7.04 1.56
CA TYR A 135 -9.20 -7.99 0.99
C TYR A 135 -10.43 -8.14 1.90
N PHE A 136 -11.55 -8.52 1.32
CA PHE A 136 -12.77 -8.81 2.07
C PHE A 136 -12.90 -10.33 2.28
N ASP A 137 -13.07 -10.74 3.54
CA ASP A 137 -13.19 -12.15 3.94
C ASP A 137 -14.63 -12.55 4.31
N GLY A 138 -15.59 -11.66 4.15
CA GLY A 138 -16.98 -11.86 4.55
C GLY A 138 -17.33 -11.22 5.90
N ASP A 139 -16.33 -10.72 6.66
CA ASP A 139 -16.53 -10.06 7.94
C ASP A 139 -16.14 -8.58 7.87
N TYR A 140 -17.12 -7.71 8.08
CA TYR A 140 -16.90 -6.25 8.10
C TYR A 140 -16.06 -5.82 9.29
N THR A 141 -16.08 -6.52 10.41
CA THR A 141 -15.26 -6.20 11.59
C THR A 141 -13.77 -6.38 11.28
N HIS A 142 -13.42 -7.49 10.61
CA HIS A 142 -12.07 -7.71 10.13
C HIS A 142 -11.68 -6.70 9.07
N PHE A 143 -12.58 -6.39 8.16
CA PHE A 143 -12.34 -5.42 7.10
C PHE A 143 -12.08 -4.01 7.64
N GLU A 144 -12.87 -3.56 8.62
CA GLU A 144 -12.64 -2.31 9.35
C GLU A 144 -11.28 -2.27 10.04
N THR A 145 -10.91 -3.39 10.68
CA THR A 145 -9.62 -3.54 11.34
C THR A 145 -8.48 -3.40 10.33
N GLN A 146 -8.55 -4.07 9.18
CA GLN A 146 -7.56 -3.94 8.11
C GLN A 146 -7.42 -2.49 7.63
N ILE A 147 -8.53 -1.76 7.47
CA ILE A 147 -8.50 -0.36 7.06
C ILE A 147 -7.80 0.51 8.11
N ARG A 148 -8.16 0.36 9.40
CA ARG A 148 -7.52 1.11 10.49
C ARG A 148 -6.04 0.79 10.61
N ASP A 149 -5.68 -0.48 10.61
CA ASP A 149 -4.28 -0.93 10.66
C ASP A 149 -3.46 -0.34 9.52
N GLY A 150 -4.00 -0.35 8.29
CA GLY A 150 -3.35 0.23 7.13
C GLY A 150 -3.13 1.75 7.25
N ILE A 151 -4.12 2.48 7.75
CA ILE A 151 -4.01 3.92 8.00
C ILE A 151 -2.92 4.20 9.04
N VAL A 152 -2.94 3.47 10.16
CA VAL A 152 -1.97 3.66 11.25
C VAL A 152 -0.55 3.29 10.79
N GLN A 153 -0.38 2.19 10.05
CA GLN A 153 0.92 1.79 9.50
C GLN A 153 1.50 2.87 8.59
N LEU A 154 0.68 3.46 7.69
CA LEU A 154 1.14 4.53 6.82
C LEU A 154 1.53 5.79 7.60
N LEU A 155 0.70 6.21 8.57
CA LEU A 155 1.03 7.36 9.43
C LEU A 155 2.29 7.11 10.23
N PHE A 156 2.43 5.93 10.83
CA PHE A 156 3.59 5.54 11.59
C PHE A 156 4.85 5.52 10.71
N SER A 157 4.78 4.92 9.53
CA SER A 157 5.87 4.93 8.56
C SER A 157 6.28 6.36 8.15
N GLN A 158 5.31 7.26 7.97
CA GLN A 158 5.57 8.65 7.65
C GLN A 158 6.27 9.38 8.82
N ILE A 159 5.84 9.14 10.05
CA ILE A 159 6.44 9.72 11.25
C ILE A 159 7.89 9.24 11.41
N MET A 160 8.12 7.94 11.27
CA MET A 160 9.44 7.32 11.49
C MET A 160 10.42 7.65 10.37
N ASN A 161 9.99 7.55 9.12
CA ASN A 161 10.87 7.68 7.96
C ASN A 161 10.89 9.11 7.39
N GLY A 162 9.92 9.93 7.75
CA GLY A 162 9.74 11.26 7.20
C GLY A 162 9.15 11.24 5.78
N THR A 163 8.85 12.43 5.26
CA THR A 163 8.14 12.59 3.99
C THR A 163 9.06 12.74 2.77
N SER A 164 10.36 13.00 2.99
CA SER A 164 11.35 13.20 1.92
C SER A 164 12.36 12.06 1.86
N VAL A 165 12.92 11.82 0.66
CA VAL A 165 13.95 10.79 0.45
C VAL A 165 15.18 11.03 1.36
N GLY A 166 15.57 12.30 1.55
CA GLY A 166 16.69 12.65 2.44
C GLY A 166 16.42 12.34 3.92
N SER A 167 15.16 12.51 4.37
CA SER A 167 14.77 12.13 5.74
C SER A 167 14.69 10.62 5.91
N GLN A 168 14.22 9.89 4.90
CA GLN A 168 14.17 8.42 4.93
C GLN A 168 15.56 7.82 5.08
N ILE A 169 16.54 8.27 4.28
CA ILE A 169 17.94 7.81 4.39
C ILE A 169 18.52 8.12 5.77
N ARG A 170 18.31 9.33 6.28
CA ARG A 170 18.83 9.75 7.58
C ARG A 170 18.20 8.97 8.74
N ASN A 171 16.92 8.67 8.67
CA ASN A 171 16.17 8.03 9.75
C ASN A 171 16.32 6.51 9.75
N SER A 172 16.60 5.86 8.62
CA SER A 172 16.85 4.42 8.55
C SER A 172 18.04 3.97 9.41
N TYR A 173 19.01 4.86 9.66
CA TYR A 173 20.14 4.59 10.57
C TYR A 173 19.88 4.96 12.03
N ARG A 174 18.74 5.58 12.34
CA ARG A 174 18.52 6.22 13.65
C ARG A 174 17.60 5.45 14.58
N TYR A 175 16.70 4.66 14.03
CA TYR A 175 15.69 3.95 14.80
C TYR A 175 15.59 2.50 14.35
N ASP A 176 16.30 1.64 15.09
CA ASP A 176 16.11 0.18 14.99
C ASP A 176 15.03 -0.21 16.01
N ILE A 177 13.77 0.01 15.63
CA ILE A 177 12.63 -0.36 16.48
C ILE A 177 12.31 -1.82 16.18
N PRO A 178 12.31 -2.70 17.19
CA PRO A 178 11.97 -4.09 17.01
C PRO A 178 10.57 -4.25 16.39
N GLU A 179 10.44 -5.15 15.45
CA GLU A 179 9.21 -5.37 14.69
C GLU A 179 8.00 -5.70 15.58
N TRP A 180 8.22 -6.53 16.63
CA TRP A 180 7.16 -6.85 17.59
C TRP A 180 6.60 -5.62 18.30
N PHE A 181 7.47 -4.64 18.62
CA PHE A 181 7.04 -3.39 19.27
C PHE A 181 6.26 -2.52 18.28
N GLN A 182 6.75 -2.40 17.04
CA GLN A 182 6.06 -1.65 16.00
C GLN A 182 4.68 -2.23 15.73
N ASN A 183 4.58 -3.55 15.54
CA ASN A 183 3.32 -4.23 15.29
C ASN A 183 2.36 -4.11 16.48
N GLY A 184 2.86 -4.24 17.70
CA GLY A 184 2.07 -4.05 18.93
C GLY A 184 1.53 -2.63 19.06
N LEU A 185 2.36 -1.63 18.77
CA LEU A 185 1.96 -0.22 18.82
C LEU A 185 0.90 0.12 17.76
N ILE A 186 1.08 -0.39 16.53
CA ILE A 186 0.11 -0.22 15.45
C ILE A 186 -1.23 -0.83 15.86
N ALA A 187 -1.23 -2.06 16.32
CA ALA A 187 -2.43 -2.76 16.77
C ALA A 187 -3.12 -2.04 17.94
N TYR A 188 -2.36 -1.48 18.87
CA TYR A 188 -2.90 -0.71 19.99
C TYR A 188 -3.55 0.61 19.55
N ILE A 189 -2.95 1.33 18.60
CA ILE A 189 -3.47 2.62 18.11
C ILE A 189 -4.67 2.41 17.19
N ALA A 190 -4.61 1.41 16.33
CA ALA A 190 -5.64 1.13 15.33
C ALA A 190 -6.90 0.53 15.93
N ASN A 191 -6.76 -0.23 17.02
CA ASN A 191 -7.87 -0.99 17.60
C ASN A 191 -8.18 -0.51 19.01
N ASP A 192 -9.45 -0.43 19.34
CA ASP A 192 -9.86 -0.18 20.72
C ASP A 192 -9.55 -1.40 21.60
N TRP A 193 -9.16 -1.12 22.85
CA TRP A 193 -8.93 -2.17 23.84
C TRP A 193 -10.29 -2.73 24.30
N ASP A 194 -10.49 -4.02 24.17
CA ASP A 194 -11.71 -4.73 24.57
C ASP A 194 -11.45 -5.82 25.60
N SER A 195 -12.53 -6.36 26.15
CA SER A 195 -12.44 -7.43 27.18
C SER A 195 -11.81 -8.73 26.66
N HIS A 196 -11.92 -9.02 25.36
CA HIS A 196 -11.30 -10.20 24.76
C HIS A 196 -9.77 -10.07 24.70
N LYS A 197 -9.26 -8.91 24.37
CA LYS A 197 -7.82 -8.59 24.38
C LYS A 197 -7.27 -8.62 25.82
N GLU A 198 -8.05 -8.10 26.77
CA GLU A 198 -7.72 -8.17 28.21
C GLU A 198 -7.59 -9.62 28.67
N GLU A 199 -8.54 -10.47 28.31
CA GLU A 199 -8.51 -11.91 28.64
C GLU A 199 -7.31 -12.62 27.99
N GLN A 200 -7.00 -12.32 26.73
CA GLN A 200 -5.84 -12.88 26.06
C GLN A 200 -4.54 -12.47 26.74
N LEU A 201 -4.41 -11.21 27.13
CA LEU A 201 -3.24 -10.70 27.85
C LEU A 201 -3.10 -11.42 29.21
N GLN A 202 -4.17 -11.53 29.99
CA GLN A 202 -4.17 -12.23 31.27
C GLN A 202 -3.80 -13.70 31.11
N ARG A 203 -4.31 -14.39 30.10
CA ARG A 203 -3.93 -15.78 29.81
C ARG A 203 -2.44 -15.92 29.44
N GLY A 204 -1.89 -14.94 28.72
CA GLY A 204 -0.47 -14.92 28.35
C GLY A 204 0.46 -14.69 29.55
N ILE A 205 0.03 -13.85 30.50
CA ILE A 205 0.80 -13.56 31.74
C ILE A 205 0.72 -14.71 32.74
N LEU A 206 -0.43 -15.39 32.80
CA LEU A 206 -0.68 -16.46 33.78
C LEU A 206 -0.20 -17.85 33.33
N LYS A 207 0.30 -17.99 32.10
CA LYS A 207 0.97 -19.23 31.65
C LYS A 207 2.46 -19.13 31.97
N PRO A 208 2.99 -19.93 32.89
CA PRO A 208 4.42 -20.02 33.17
C PRO A 208 5.17 -20.60 31.97
#